data_ecd8f5bac84afa5fc9c763d80cc33273
#
_entry.id   ecd8f5bac84afa5fc9c763d80cc33273
#
_cell.length_a   1.000
_cell.length_b   1.000
_cell.length_c   1.000
_cell.angle_alpha   90.00
_cell.angle_beta   90.00
_cell.angle_gamma   90.00
#
_symmetry.space_group_name_H-M   'P 1'
#
loop_
_entity.id
_entity.type
_entity.pdbx_description
1 polymer ?
#
loop_
_entity_poly.entity_id
_entity_poly.type
_entity_poly.pdbx_seq_one_letter_code
_entity_poly.pdbx_strand_id
1 'polypeptide(L)'
;MENYVNENEAALLEKVIPQNSPEDLEQFWQTAITQLRAVPLQVKRKKLRTPYDKTMSTWELRVNTHDATELVAWFSCPADAKEKLPCVVYFHGGSMYKNLHHDIVATGVCCLDMDVRGQGGESVDRADYPSGNINGALMTRGLLDRNHFYLRNIYLDAIRMMDVAASLPEVDPSRIVTYGGSQGGALSIVASAFSGHSKKCYTIFSSYCCIRQRVEKGTAIFKSVNEYLKRFPEDTDRVMENLAYFDVKNLVSFLQVPTDFCLGLADDICLPQFVYSLYHHAVCEKTIMILPFTPHYSIPTTFRDRTYFEFEAM
;
A
#
# COMPACT_ATOMS: atom_id res chain seq x y z
N MET A 1 -1.47 15.96 27.18
CA MET A 1 -1.48 15.30 25.85
C MET A 1 -2.11 13.92 25.94
N GLU A 2 -1.66 13.08 26.87
CA GLU A 2 -2.16 11.71 27.06
C GLU A 2 -3.69 11.64 27.27
N ASN A 3 -4.27 12.44 28.16
CA ASN A 3 -5.72 12.49 28.36
C ASN A 3 -6.48 12.84 27.07
N TYR A 4 -5.98 13.81 26.29
CA TYR A 4 -6.59 14.20 25.00
C TYR A 4 -6.56 13.06 23.99
N VAL A 5 -5.47 12.29 23.91
CA VAL A 5 -5.35 11.13 23.03
C VAL A 5 -6.32 10.05 23.46
N ASN A 6 -6.39 9.72 24.75
CA ASN A 6 -7.28 8.69 25.29
C ASN A 6 -8.78 9.01 25.07
N GLU A 7 -9.19 10.27 25.26
CA GLU A 7 -10.57 10.70 24.96
C GLU A 7 -10.92 10.57 23.48
N ASN A 8 -9.98 10.93 22.59
CA ASN A 8 -10.19 10.78 21.15
C ASN A 8 -10.17 9.31 20.72
N GLU A 9 -9.34 8.48 21.31
CA GLU A 9 -9.33 7.04 21.03
C GLU A 9 -10.66 6.39 21.43
N ALA A 10 -11.22 6.70 22.59
CA ALA A 10 -12.53 6.24 23.01
C ALA A 10 -13.62 6.67 22.00
N ALA A 11 -13.59 7.93 21.56
CA ALA A 11 -14.52 8.44 20.54
C ALA A 11 -14.34 7.79 19.16
N LEU A 12 -13.13 7.33 18.82
CA LEU A 12 -12.87 6.58 17.58
C LEU A 12 -13.41 5.15 17.68
N LEU A 13 -13.29 4.52 18.85
CA LEU A 13 -13.80 3.18 19.09
C LEU A 13 -15.33 3.11 18.88
N GLU A 14 -16.06 4.12 19.33
CA GLU A 14 -17.50 4.24 19.10
C GLU A 14 -17.89 4.38 17.60
N LYS A 15 -16.94 4.82 16.77
CA LYS A 15 -17.12 5.06 15.32
C LYS A 15 -16.52 3.97 14.44
N VAL A 16 -16.09 2.86 15.01
CA VAL A 16 -15.55 1.73 14.25
C VAL A 16 -16.59 1.22 13.24
N ILE A 17 -16.15 1.10 12.00
CA ILE A 17 -17.00 0.62 10.92
C ILE A 17 -16.85 -0.90 10.78
N PRO A 18 -17.93 -1.67 10.89
CA PRO A 18 -17.89 -3.12 10.79
C PRO A 18 -17.32 -3.60 9.45
N GLN A 19 -16.66 -4.75 9.45
CA GLN A 19 -16.30 -5.44 8.23
C GLN A 19 -17.56 -5.90 7.47
N ASN A 20 -17.45 -5.93 6.15
CA ASN A 20 -18.47 -6.42 5.23
C ASN A 20 -17.82 -7.33 4.18
N SER A 21 -17.00 -8.24 4.65
CA SER A 21 -16.22 -9.15 3.82
C SER A 21 -17.11 -10.07 3.02
N PRO A 22 -16.91 -10.21 1.68
CA PRO A 22 -17.54 -11.27 0.90
C PRO A 22 -17.16 -12.65 1.43
N GLU A 23 -18.03 -13.63 1.30
CA GLU A 23 -17.80 -15.00 1.80
C GLU A 23 -16.64 -15.68 1.07
N ASP A 24 -16.44 -15.39 -0.21
CA ASP A 24 -15.38 -15.94 -1.05
C ASP A 24 -14.12 -15.04 -1.12
N LEU A 25 -13.97 -14.04 -0.24
CA LEU A 25 -12.88 -13.06 -0.28
C LEU A 25 -11.50 -13.71 -0.27
N GLU A 26 -11.28 -14.68 0.61
CA GLU A 26 -10.01 -15.40 0.70
C GLU A 26 -9.72 -16.18 -0.59
N GLN A 27 -10.69 -16.94 -1.10
CA GLN A 27 -10.55 -17.71 -2.33
C GLN A 27 -10.27 -16.82 -3.54
N PHE A 28 -10.92 -15.65 -3.61
CA PHE A 28 -10.68 -14.65 -4.66
C PHE A 28 -9.21 -14.22 -4.69
N TRP A 29 -8.64 -13.85 -3.52
CA TRP A 29 -7.27 -13.39 -3.45
C TRP A 29 -6.26 -14.51 -3.64
N GLN A 30 -6.48 -15.70 -3.10
CA GLN A 30 -5.64 -16.89 -3.34
C GLN A 30 -5.57 -17.21 -4.84
N THR A 31 -6.70 -17.16 -5.53
CA THR A 31 -6.76 -17.39 -6.98
C THR A 31 -5.97 -16.32 -7.75
N ALA A 32 -6.17 -15.05 -7.42
CA ALA A 32 -5.49 -13.93 -8.07
C ALA A 32 -3.96 -13.98 -7.88
N ILE A 33 -3.50 -14.34 -6.67
CA ILE A 33 -2.07 -14.48 -6.34
C ILE A 33 -1.46 -15.69 -7.06
N THR A 34 -2.20 -16.79 -7.14
CA THR A 34 -1.75 -17.98 -7.89
C THR A 34 -1.55 -17.62 -9.37
N GLN A 35 -2.48 -16.88 -9.97
CA GLN A 35 -2.35 -16.39 -11.35
C GLN A 35 -1.15 -15.45 -11.52
N LEU A 36 -0.93 -14.52 -10.58
CA LEU A 36 0.25 -13.66 -10.59
C LEU A 36 1.55 -14.46 -10.57
N ARG A 37 1.67 -15.44 -9.68
CA ARG A 37 2.89 -16.24 -9.50
C ARG A 37 3.12 -17.28 -10.59
N ALA A 38 2.09 -17.63 -11.36
CA ALA A 38 2.23 -18.43 -12.58
C ALA A 38 3.01 -17.68 -13.69
N VAL A 39 3.04 -16.35 -13.65
CA VAL A 39 3.88 -15.54 -14.54
C VAL A 39 5.30 -15.53 -14.00
N PRO A 40 6.32 -16.03 -14.75
CA PRO A 40 7.70 -16.05 -14.29
C PRO A 40 8.19 -14.67 -13.85
N LEU A 41 8.90 -14.62 -12.72
CA LEU A 41 9.51 -13.39 -12.24
C LEU A 41 10.72 -13.05 -13.10
N GLN A 42 10.57 -12.08 -14.00
CA GLN A 42 11.64 -11.58 -14.86
C GLN A 42 12.02 -10.16 -14.41
N VAL A 43 13.18 -10.04 -13.78
CA VAL A 43 13.71 -8.75 -13.31
C VAL A 43 14.85 -8.31 -14.22
N LYS A 44 14.62 -7.28 -15.02
CA LYS A 44 15.68 -6.57 -15.75
C LYS A 44 16.26 -5.52 -14.80
N ARG A 45 17.59 -5.42 -14.75
CA ARG A 45 18.28 -4.54 -13.81
C ARG A 45 19.31 -3.67 -14.55
N LYS A 46 19.26 -2.35 -14.29
CA LYS A 46 20.20 -1.38 -14.85
C LYS A 46 20.72 -0.48 -13.74
N LYS A 47 22.03 -0.45 -13.54
CA LYS A 47 22.66 0.45 -12.57
C LYS A 47 22.44 1.91 -12.98
N LEU A 48 21.98 2.73 -12.03
CA LEU A 48 21.83 4.17 -12.19
C LEU A 48 23.05 4.89 -11.59
N ARG A 49 23.29 6.10 -12.10
CA ARG A 49 24.18 7.09 -11.45
C ARG A 49 23.31 8.10 -10.71
N THR A 50 23.62 8.32 -9.45
CA THR A 50 22.88 9.22 -8.57
C THR A 50 23.83 10.16 -7.84
N PRO A 51 23.36 11.26 -7.26
CA PRO A 51 24.19 12.13 -6.40
C PRO A 51 24.74 11.40 -5.17
N TYR A 52 24.21 10.23 -4.83
CA TYR A 52 24.55 9.44 -3.63
C TYR A 52 25.47 8.25 -3.92
N ASP A 53 26.07 8.14 -5.09
CA ASP A 53 26.86 6.97 -5.53
C ASP A 53 28.03 6.60 -4.58
N LYS A 54 28.48 7.52 -3.72
CA LYS A 54 29.51 7.25 -2.72
C LYS A 54 28.99 6.47 -1.51
N THR A 55 27.71 6.60 -1.18
CA THR A 55 27.09 6.02 0.02
C THR A 55 26.02 4.99 -0.34
N MET A 56 25.46 5.05 -1.54
CA MET A 56 24.34 4.24 -1.98
C MET A 56 24.50 3.79 -3.43
N SER A 57 24.38 2.50 -3.68
CA SER A 57 24.24 1.96 -5.03
C SER A 57 22.78 1.84 -5.41
N THR A 58 22.40 2.30 -6.60
CA THR A 58 21.01 2.30 -7.07
C THR A 58 20.86 1.62 -8.41
N TRP A 59 19.76 0.89 -8.59
CA TRP A 59 19.38 0.24 -9.85
C TRP A 59 17.93 0.55 -10.20
N GLU A 60 17.68 0.78 -11.49
CA GLU A 60 16.36 0.67 -12.06
C GLU A 60 16.04 -0.82 -12.26
N LEU A 61 14.89 -1.24 -11.80
CA LEU A 61 14.33 -2.56 -12.04
C LEU A 61 13.11 -2.42 -12.95
N ARG A 62 13.01 -3.31 -13.94
CA ARG A 62 11.83 -3.48 -14.78
C ARG A 62 11.33 -4.89 -14.63
N VAL A 63 10.07 -5.02 -14.27
CA VAL A 63 9.47 -6.27 -13.80
C VAL A 63 8.13 -6.48 -14.48
N ASN A 64 7.92 -7.66 -15.07
CA ASN A 64 6.61 -8.05 -15.56
C ASN A 64 5.67 -8.45 -14.41
N THR A 65 4.39 -8.20 -14.62
CA THR A 65 3.32 -8.60 -13.71
C THR A 65 2.33 -9.53 -14.42
N HIS A 66 1.14 -9.74 -13.86
CA HIS A 66 0.15 -10.72 -14.34
C HIS A 66 -0.51 -10.36 -15.67
N ASP A 67 -0.33 -9.14 -16.14
CA ASP A 67 -0.85 -8.63 -17.40
C ASP A 67 0.29 -8.08 -18.30
N ALA A 68 -0.01 -7.29 -19.32
CA ALA A 68 0.98 -6.72 -20.21
C ALA A 68 1.77 -5.52 -19.61
N THR A 69 1.55 -5.17 -18.35
CA THR A 69 2.22 -4.04 -17.69
C THR A 69 3.63 -4.44 -17.27
N GLU A 70 4.60 -3.58 -17.57
CA GLU A 70 5.95 -3.63 -17.02
C GLU A 70 6.05 -2.60 -15.89
N LEU A 71 6.29 -3.05 -14.66
CA LEU A 71 6.49 -2.20 -13.50
C LEU A 71 7.93 -1.68 -13.47
N VAL A 72 8.10 -0.44 -13.07
CA VAL A 72 9.40 0.21 -12.90
C VAL A 72 9.60 0.55 -11.43
N ALA A 73 10.73 0.13 -10.89
CA ALA A 73 11.09 0.39 -9.49
C ALA A 73 12.55 0.85 -9.39
N TRP A 74 12.88 1.56 -8.32
CA TRP A 74 14.25 1.81 -7.94
C TRP A 74 14.61 0.98 -6.72
N PHE A 75 15.70 0.23 -6.85
CA PHE A 75 16.30 -0.53 -5.77
C PHE A 75 17.61 0.11 -5.36
N SER A 76 17.78 0.39 -4.09
CA SER A 76 18.97 1.01 -3.53
C SER A 76 19.48 0.22 -2.33
N CYS A 77 20.79 0.14 -2.19
CA CYS A 77 21.43 -0.43 -0.98
C CYS A 77 22.70 0.33 -0.62
N PRO A 78 23.22 0.23 0.62
CA PRO A 78 24.52 0.78 1.02
C PRO A 78 25.62 0.39 0.03
N ALA A 79 26.47 1.34 -0.38
CA ALA A 79 27.48 1.11 -1.42
C ALA A 79 28.57 0.12 -1.00
N ASP A 80 28.81 -0.02 0.30
CA ASP A 80 29.84 -0.85 0.93
C ASP A 80 29.31 -2.18 1.49
N ALA A 81 28.05 -2.52 1.20
CA ALA A 81 27.42 -3.76 1.65
C ALA A 81 28.24 -4.99 1.22
N LYS A 82 28.62 -5.84 2.19
CA LYS A 82 29.40 -7.08 1.98
C LYS A 82 28.57 -8.35 2.17
N GLU A 83 27.41 -8.21 2.77
CA GLU A 83 26.48 -9.30 3.08
C GLU A 83 25.05 -8.91 2.67
N LYS A 84 24.12 -9.86 2.75
CA LYS A 84 22.72 -9.61 2.52
C LYS A 84 22.13 -8.75 3.63
N LEU A 85 21.40 -7.73 3.24
CA LEU A 85 20.84 -6.73 4.15
C LEU A 85 19.32 -6.86 4.27
N PRO A 86 18.71 -6.36 5.35
CA PRO A 86 17.29 -6.14 5.43
C PRO A 86 16.80 -5.25 4.29
N CYS A 87 15.53 -5.35 3.94
CA CYS A 87 14.97 -4.54 2.87
C CYS A 87 13.63 -3.90 3.28
N VAL A 88 13.53 -2.60 3.08
CA VAL A 88 12.28 -1.86 3.15
C VAL A 88 11.67 -1.82 1.75
N VAL A 89 10.50 -2.42 1.57
CA VAL A 89 9.68 -2.22 0.38
C VAL A 89 8.77 -1.02 0.63
N TYR A 90 9.11 0.09 -0.02
CA TYR A 90 8.43 1.36 0.13
C TYR A 90 7.34 1.50 -0.92
N PHE A 91 6.16 1.97 -0.51
CA PHE A 91 5.05 2.27 -1.39
C PHE A 91 4.67 3.76 -1.26
N HIS A 92 4.74 4.49 -2.36
CA HIS A 92 4.42 5.92 -2.38
C HIS A 92 2.93 6.23 -2.25
N GLY A 93 2.59 7.44 -1.83
CA GLY A 93 1.22 7.97 -1.79
C GLY A 93 0.60 8.15 -3.18
N GLY A 94 -0.72 8.32 -3.24
CA GLY A 94 -1.44 8.54 -4.50
C GLY A 94 -0.94 9.76 -5.27
N SER A 95 -0.88 9.68 -6.59
CA SER A 95 -0.38 10.74 -7.49
C SER A 95 1.08 11.12 -7.27
N MET A 96 1.85 10.28 -6.61
CA MET A 96 3.31 10.38 -6.50
C MET A 96 3.98 9.36 -7.44
N TYR A 97 5.30 9.29 -7.38
CA TYR A 97 6.12 8.35 -8.11
C TYR A 97 7.31 7.91 -7.23
N LYS A 98 8.01 6.86 -7.66
CA LYS A 98 9.19 6.34 -6.97
C LYS A 98 10.24 7.41 -6.73
N ASN A 99 10.98 7.29 -5.63
CA ASN A 99 12.01 8.25 -5.25
C ASN A 99 13.26 7.53 -4.71
N LEU A 100 14.35 8.28 -4.54
CA LEU A 100 15.53 7.83 -3.83
C LEU A 100 15.33 8.06 -2.32
N HIS A 101 15.35 6.98 -1.56
CA HIS A 101 15.23 7.02 -0.10
C HIS A 101 16.61 6.91 0.55
N HIS A 102 17.44 7.94 0.33
CA HIS A 102 18.79 7.98 0.88
C HIS A 102 18.80 7.91 2.42
N ASP A 103 17.83 8.53 3.06
CA ASP A 103 17.63 8.52 4.51
C ASP A 103 17.32 7.10 5.05
N ILE A 104 16.50 6.32 4.35
CA ILE A 104 16.24 4.91 4.69
C ILE A 104 17.52 4.08 4.49
N VAL A 105 18.19 4.22 3.35
CA VAL A 105 19.41 3.46 3.06
C VAL A 105 20.55 3.80 4.03
N ALA A 106 20.59 5.04 4.54
CA ALA A 106 21.56 5.47 5.55
C ALA A 106 21.42 4.75 6.91
N THR A 107 20.28 4.12 7.18
CA THR A 107 20.08 3.25 8.35
C THR A 107 20.73 1.86 8.20
N GLY A 108 21.36 1.58 7.06
CA GLY A 108 22.04 0.30 6.81
C GLY A 108 21.21 -0.75 6.10
N VAL A 109 20.00 -0.41 5.62
CA VAL A 109 19.09 -1.34 4.95
C VAL A 109 18.99 -1.07 3.45
N CYS A 110 18.51 -2.04 2.67
CA CYS A 110 18.10 -1.82 1.28
C CYS A 110 16.73 -1.15 1.23
N CYS A 111 16.44 -0.42 0.15
CA CYS A 111 15.12 0.14 -0.13
C CYS A 111 14.70 -0.18 -1.56
N LEU A 112 13.48 -0.68 -1.73
CA LEU A 112 12.84 -0.92 -3.02
C LEU A 112 11.57 -0.07 -3.10
N ASP A 113 11.52 0.90 -4.02
CA ASP A 113 10.38 1.77 -4.26
C ASP A 113 9.89 1.63 -5.71
N MET A 114 8.60 1.37 -5.90
CA MET A 114 8.01 1.18 -7.23
C MET A 114 7.11 2.34 -7.63
N ASP A 115 7.04 2.63 -8.93
CA ASP A 115 5.94 3.42 -9.48
C ASP A 115 4.65 2.59 -9.50
N VAL A 116 3.62 3.08 -8.82
CA VAL A 116 2.28 2.52 -8.98
C VAL A 116 1.78 2.81 -10.39
N ARG A 117 1.30 1.77 -11.09
CA ARG A 117 0.88 1.85 -12.49
C ARG A 117 -0.10 3.00 -12.76
N GLY A 118 0.10 3.72 -13.85
CA GLY A 118 -0.84 4.72 -14.37
C GLY A 118 -0.95 6.00 -13.55
N GLN A 119 0.00 6.29 -12.64
CA GLN A 119 -0.05 7.47 -11.76
C GLN A 119 1.02 8.53 -12.06
N GLY A 120 1.57 8.55 -13.27
CA GLY A 120 2.50 9.60 -13.71
C GLY A 120 3.97 9.21 -13.65
N GLY A 121 4.34 8.09 -13.03
CA GLY A 121 5.67 7.49 -13.11
C GLY A 121 5.89 6.70 -14.40
N GLU A 122 6.91 5.84 -14.42
CA GLU A 122 7.30 5.08 -15.61
C GLU A 122 6.53 3.74 -15.76
N SER A 123 5.81 3.29 -14.74
CA SER A 123 4.93 2.10 -14.83
C SER A 123 3.67 2.45 -15.61
N VAL A 124 3.71 2.25 -16.93
CA VAL A 124 2.56 2.51 -17.80
C VAL A 124 1.53 1.40 -17.65
N ASP A 125 0.32 1.79 -17.22
CA ASP A 125 -0.79 0.85 -17.08
C ASP A 125 -1.28 0.38 -18.46
N ARG A 126 -1.15 -0.92 -18.73
CA ARG A 126 -1.54 -1.56 -19.98
C ARG A 126 -2.67 -2.57 -19.81
N ALA A 127 -3.28 -2.61 -18.64
CA ALA A 127 -4.42 -3.47 -18.39
C ALA A 127 -5.64 -3.04 -19.21
N ASP A 128 -6.44 -4.01 -19.57
CA ASP A 128 -7.76 -3.76 -20.16
C ASP A 128 -8.80 -3.57 -19.03
N TYR A 129 -9.61 -2.51 -19.16
CA TYR A 129 -10.67 -2.16 -18.24
C TYR A 129 -12.00 -2.03 -19.00
N PRO A 130 -12.71 -3.13 -19.22
CA PRO A 130 -13.85 -3.17 -20.13
C PRO A 130 -15.09 -2.44 -19.62
N SER A 131 -15.11 -1.97 -18.37
CA SER A 131 -16.30 -1.40 -17.75
C SER A 131 -16.03 -0.20 -16.84
N GLY A 132 -17.03 0.62 -16.58
CA GLY A 132 -17.05 1.64 -15.53
C GLY A 132 -16.21 2.88 -15.77
N ASN A 133 -15.46 2.98 -16.86
CA ASN A 133 -14.51 4.07 -17.11
C ASN A 133 -15.23 5.43 -17.28
N ILE A 134 -14.97 6.37 -16.36
CA ILE A 134 -15.40 7.76 -16.50
C ILE A 134 -14.17 8.69 -16.48
N ASN A 135 -14.03 9.51 -17.53
CA ASN A 135 -13.05 10.59 -17.61
C ASN A 135 -11.62 10.17 -17.26
N GLY A 136 -11.25 8.89 -17.46
CA GLY A 136 -9.93 8.37 -17.12
C GLY A 136 -9.65 8.22 -15.62
N ALA A 137 -10.66 8.40 -14.76
CA ALA A 137 -10.49 8.29 -13.31
C ALA A 137 -10.11 6.86 -12.89
N LEU A 138 -9.02 6.71 -12.16
CA LEU A 138 -8.44 5.42 -11.78
C LEU A 138 -9.45 4.51 -11.05
N MET A 139 -10.22 5.07 -10.11
CA MET A 139 -11.16 4.29 -9.30
C MET A 139 -12.43 3.87 -10.03
N THR A 140 -12.61 4.26 -11.30
CA THR A 140 -13.70 3.78 -12.14
C THR A 140 -13.26 2.77 -13.19
N ARG A 141 -11.94 2.54 -13.34
CA ARG A 141 -11.40 1.59 -14.33
C ARG A 141 -11.74 0.16 -13.95
N GLY A 142 -12.63 -0.47 -14.72
CA GLY A 142 -13.09 -1.83 -14.46
C GLY A 142 -14.08 -1.97 -13.30
N LEU A 143 -14.74 -0.89 -12.88
CA LEU A 143 -15.56 -0.80 -11.67
C LEU A 143 -16.65 -1.88 -11.57
N LEU A 144 -17.20 -2.33 -12.70
CA LEU A 144 -18.26 -3.35 -12.75
C LEU A 144 -17.75 -4.79 -12.78
N ASP A 145 -16.42 -4.99 -12.81
CA ASP A 145 -15.84 -6.33 -12.83
C ASP A 145 -14.62 -6.41 -11.89
N ARG A 146 -14.81 -7.10 -10.76
CA ARG A 146 -13.75 -7.28 -9.77
C ARG A 146 -12.47 -7.93 -10.32
N ASN A 147 -12.54 -8.70 -11.40
CA ASN A 147 -11.36 -9.33 -12.00
C ASN A 147 -10.54 -8.35 -12.88
N HIS A 148 -11.16 -7.27 -13.34
CA HIS A 148 -10.57 -6.24 -14.18
C HIS A 148 -10.52 -4.87 -13.50
N PHE A 149 -10.64 -4.80 -12.19
CA PHE A 149 -10.65 -3.54 -11.45
C PHE A 149 -9.24 -3.02 -11.14
N TYR A 150 -9.05 -1.71 -11.24
CA TYR A 150 -7.76 -1.05 -11.04
C TYR A 150 -7.11 -1.38 -9.67
N LEU A 151 -7.88 -1.39 -8.56
CA LEU A 151 -7.32 -1.73 -7.25
C LEU A 151 -6.79 -3.16 -7.19
N ARG A 152 -7.43 -4.12 -7.89
CA ARG A 152 -6.90 -5.49 -7.98
C ARG A 152 -5.49 -5.48 -8.55
N ASN A 153 -5.28 -4.73 -9.62
CA ASN A 153 -4.01 -4.69 -10.31
C ASN A 153 -2.90 -4.08 -9.44
N ILE A 154 -3.15 -2.92 -8.80
CA ILE A 154 -2.12 -2.31 -7.95
C ILE A 154 -1.83 -3.11 -6.68
N TYR A 155 -2.79 -3.89 -6.17
CA TYR A 155 -2.56 -4.79 -5.04
C TYR A 155 -1.70 -6.00 -5.46
N LEU A 156 -1.96 -6.58 -6.62
CA LEU A 156 -1.11 -7.62 -7.18
C LEU A 156 0.31 -7.11 -7.50
N ASP A 157 0.44 -5.87 -7.97
CA ASP A 157 1.75 -5.24 -8.18
C ASP A 157 2.53 -5.09 -6.88
N ALA A 158 1.87 -4.69 -5.79
CA ALA A 158 2.50 -4.58 -4.49
C ALA A 158 2.99 -5.96 -3.97
N ILE A 159 2.19 -7.01 -4.15
CA ILE A 159 2.59 -8.38 -3.84
C ILE A 159 3.78 -8.81 -4.73
N ARG A 160 3.76 -8.47 -6.03
CA ARG A 160 4.85 -8.76 -6.96
C ARG A 160 6.16 -8.10 -6.52
N MET A 161 6.13 -6.88 -5.99
CA MET A 161 7.32 -6.21 -5.49
C MET A 161 7.92 -6.90 -4.26
N MET A 162 7.13 -7.55 -3.44
CA MET A 162 7.66 -8.39 -2.35
C MET A 162 8.38 -9.63 -2.91
N ASP A 163 7.82 -10.28 -3.94
CA ASP A 163 8.49 -11.40 -4.62
C ASP A 163 9.81 -10.92 -5.27
N VAL A 164 9.85 -9.71 -5.84
CA VAL A 164 11.07 -9.08 -6.37
C VAL A 164 12.08 -8.87 -5.26
N ALA A 165 11.72 -8.21 -4.16
CA ALA A 165 12.62 -7.94 -3.05
C ALA A 165 13.27 -9.23 -2.52
N ALA A 166 12.48 -10.29 -2.33
CA ALA A 166 12.96 -11.59 -1.87
C ALA A 166 13.94 -12.29 -2.86
N SER A 167 13.88 -11.93 -4.16
CA SER A 167 14.73 -12.50 -5.21
C SER A 167 16.06 -11.78 -5.39
N LEU A 168 16.23 -10.57 -4.84
CA LEU A 168 17.42 -9.76 -5.05
C LEU A 168 18.63 -10.33 -4.28
N PRO A 169 19.81 -10.41 -4.91
CA PRO A 169 20.98 -11.03 -4.29
C PRO A 169 21.50 -10.26 -3.06
N GLU A 170 21.25 -8.95 -2.96
CA GLU A 170 21.65 -8.09 -1.86
C GLU A 170 20.71 -8.18 -0.66
N VAL A 171 19.50 -8.75 -0.84
CA VAL A 171 18.45 -8.77 0.18
C VAL A 171 18.46 -10.07 0.96
N ASP A 172 18.35 -9.96 2.29
CA ASP A 172 18.00 -11.09 3.14
C ASP A 172 16.48 -11.29 3.13
N PRO A 173 15.97 -12.37 2.53
CA PRO A 173 14.54 -12.59 2.40
C PRO A 173 13.83 -12.85 3.74
N SER A 174 14.59 -13.10 4.80
CA SER A 174 14.04 -13.24 6.15
C SER A 174 13.84 -11.91 6.88
N ARG A 175 14.30 -10.79 6.30
CA ARG A 175 14.28 -9.45 6.91
C ARG A 175 13.71 -8.40 5.94
N ILE A 176 12.52 -8.66 5.38
CA ILE A 176 11.81 -7.73 4.49
C ILE A 176 10.64 -7.12 5.25
N VAL A 177 10.53 -5.80 5.21
CA VAL A 177 9.43 -5.06 5.81
C VAL A 177 8.76 -4.15 4.78
N THR A 178 7.50 -3.76 5.03
CA THR A 178 6.78 -2.80 4.19
C THR A 178 6.62 -1.47 4.90
N TYR A 179 6.68 -0.38 4.14
CA TYR A 179 6.51 0.97 4.66
C TYR A 179 5.78 1.84 3.63
N GLY A 180 4.76 2.59 4.07
CA GLY A 180 4.10 3.53 3.19
C GLY A 180 3.03 4.38 3.87
N GLY A 181 2.69 5.48 3.20
CA GLY A 181 1.65 6.41 3.64
C GLY A 181 0.49 6.52 2.65
N SER A 182 -0.71 6.79 3.16
CA SER A 182 -1.91 6.97 2.34
C SER A 182 -2.19 5.74 1.46
N GLN A 183 -2.19 5.87 0.13
CA GLN A 183 -2.20 4.75 -0.80
C GLN A 183 -1.11 3.73 -0.46
N GLY A 184 0.12 4.21 -0.20
CA GLY A 184 1.24 3.35 0.15
C GLY A 184 1.01 2.58 1.45
N GLY A 185 0.30 3.17 2.42
CA GLY A 185 -0.10 2.47 3.64
C GLY A 185 -1.05 1.30 3.37
N ALA A 186 -2.01 1.48 2.47
CA ALA A 186 -2.89 0.41 2.02
C ALA A 186 -2.13 -0.70 1.28
N LEU A 187 -1.21 -0.32 0.38
CA LEU A 187 -0.36 -1.27 -0.35
C LEU A 187 0.57 -2.04 0.59
N SER A 188 1.10 -1.38 1.64
CA SER A 188 1.92 -2.02 2.68
C SER A 188 1.14 -3.10 3.43
N ILE A 189 -0.11 -2.83 3.82
CA ILE A 189 -1.00 -3.81 4.46
C ILE A 189 -1.24 -5.00 3.53
N VAL A 190 -1.66 -4.75 2.28
CA VAL A 190 -1.97 -5.81 1.32
C VAL A 190 -0.74 -6.66 0.98
N ALA A 191 0.40 -6.02 0.72
CA ALA A 191 1.65 -6.70 0.44
C ALA A 191 2.10 -7.57 1.62
N SER A 192 1.98 -7.06 2.86
CA SER A 192 2.32 -7.83 4.06
C SER A 192 1.35 -8.98 4.34
N ALA A 193 0.06 -8.78 4.08
CA ALA A 193 -0.96 -9.81 4.31
C ALA A 193 -0.82 -11.00 3.36
N PHE A 194 -0.43 -10.77 2.10
CA PHE A 194 -0.56 -11.78 1.06
C PHE A 194 0.76 -12.24 0.41
N SER A 195 1.88 -11.56 0.60
CA SER A 195 3.13 -11.98 -0.06
C SER A 195 3.79 -13.19 0.59
N GLY A 196 3.67 -13.35 1.89
CA GLY A 196 4.41 -14.34 2.68
C GLY A 196 5.87 -13.95 2.98
N HIS A 197 6.33 -12.78 2.52
CA HIS A 197 7.72 -12.32 2.68
C HIS A 197 7.89 -11.27 3.78
N SER A 198 6.83 -10.54 4.13
CA SER A 198 6.90 -9.47 5.13
C SER A 198 7.17 -10.01 6.53
N LYS A 199 7.98 -9.28 7.32
CA LYS A 199 8.23 -9.54 8.74
C LYS A 199 7.62 -8.48 9.64
N LYS A 200 7.39 -7.28 9.11
CA LYS A 200 6.70 -6.19 9.80
C LYS A 200 6.08 -5.24 8.78
N CYS A 201 4.97 -4.61 9.15
CA CYS A 201 4.28 -3.62 8.35
C CYS A 201 4.26 -2.27 9.07
N TYR A 202 4.63 -1.20 8.36
CA TYR A 202 4.49 0.17 8.83
C TYR A 202 3.51 0.92 7.94
N THR A 203 2.38 1.35 8.50
CA THR A 203 1.30 1.96 7.74
C THR A 203 0.88 3.30 8.33
N ILE A 204 0.95 4.36 7.50
CA ILE A 204 0.71 5.75 7.91
C ILE A 204 -0.52 6.27 7.16
N PHE A 205 -1.53 6.77 7.89
CA PHE A 205 -2.73 7.39 7.31
C PHE A 205 -3.37 6.57 6.19
N SER A 206 -3.48 5.24 6.37
CA SER A 206 -3.82 4.30 5.31
C SER A 206 -5.11 4.67 4.57
N SER A 207 -5.06 4.62 3.25
CA SER A 207 -6.17 4.85 2.35
C SER A 207 -6.90 3.53 2.02
N TYR A 208 -7.83 3.55 1.06
CA TYR A 208 -8.56 2.40 0.51
C TYR A 208 -9.28 1.53 1.56
N CYS A 209 -9.61 2.13 2.69
CA CYS A 209 -10.42 1.51 3.75
C CYS A 209 -11.75 2.22 3.91
N CYS A 210 -12.77 1.49 4.39
CA CYS A 210 -14.13 1.98 4.53
C CYS A 210 -14.64 2.57 3.21
N ILE A 211 -14.44 1.84 2.12
CA ILE A 211 -14.65 2.33 0.75
C ILE A 211 -16.11 2.74 0.54
N ARG A 212 -17.10 1.97 1.03
CA ARG A 212 -18.51 2.31 0.95
C ARG A 212 -18.77 3.71 1.48
N GLN A 213 -18.29 4.02 2.70
CA GLN A 213 -18.49 5.31 3.35
C GLN A 213 -17.79 6.46 2.60
N ARG A 214 -16.64 6.18 1.99
CA ARG A 214 -15.92 7.15 1.15
C ARG A 214 -16.67 7.44 -0.14
N VAL A 215 -17.25 6.43 -0.78
CA VAL A 215 -18.08 6.58 -1.98
C VAL A 215 -19.33 7.37 -1.65
N GLU A 216 -20.06 7.01 -0.59
CA GLU A 216 -21.27 7.70 -0.14
C GLU A 216 -21.01 9.19 0.15
N LYS A 217 -19.89 9.49 0.81
CA LYS A 217 -19.48 10.88 1.08
C LYS A 217 -18.90 11.60 -0.15
N GLY A 218 -18.51 10.89 -1.19
CA GLY A 218 -17.82 11.47 -2.36
C GLY A 218 -16.48 12.11 -2.02
N THR A 219 -15.68 11.46 -1.14
CA THR A 219 -14.42 12.02 -0.64
C THR A 219 -13.20 11.51 -1.39
N ALA A 220 -12.20 12.39 -1.54
CA ALA A 220 -10.91 12.09 -2.15
C ALA A 220 -11.05 11.34 -3.49
N ILE A 221 -10.26 10.30 -3.69
CA ILE A 221 -10.20 9.53 -4.95
C ILE A 221 -11.51 8.79 -5.27
N PHE A 222 -12.35 8.49 -4.26
CA PHE A 222 -13.66 7.83 -4.46
C PHE A 222 -14.79 8.78 -4.89
N LYS A 223 -14.52 10.08 -5.00
CA LYS A 223 -15.45 11.04 -5.61
C LYS A 223 -15.87 10.61 -7.01
N SER A 224 -14.94 10.08 -7.80
CA SER A 224 -15.25 9.60 -9.17
C SER A 224 -16.23 8.43 -9.19
N VAL A 225 -16.17 7.54 -8.19
CA VAL A 225 -17.15 6.44 -8.05
C VAL A 225 -18.51 6.98 -7.63
N ASN A 226 -18.57 7.95 -6.70
CA ASN A 226 -19.82 8.62 -6.34
C ASN A 226 -20.46 9.32 -7.55
N GLU A 227 -19.67 10.00 -8.37
CA GLU A 227 -20.13 10.64 -9.61
C GLU A 227 -20.63 9.61 -10.65
N TYR A 228 -19.96 8.44 -10.73
CA TYR A 228 -20.43 7.32 -11.54
C TYR A 228 -21.83 6.87 -11.11
N LEU A 229 -22.00 6.57 -9.82
CA LEU A 229 -23.26 6.06 -9.27
C LEU A 229 -24.41 7.07 -9.33
N LYS A 230 -24.13 8.38 -9.30
CA LYS A 230 -25.13 9.41 -9.57
C LYS A 230 -25.65 9.36 -11.00
N ARG A 231 -24.82 8.92 -11.95
CA ARG A 231 -25.18 8.80 -13.37
C ARG A 231 -25.82 7.44 -13.69
N PHE A 232 -25.39 6.39 -12.99
CA PHE A 232 -25.80 5.00 -13.17
C PHE A 232 -26.22 4.39 -11.83
N PRO A 233 -27.35 4.83 -11.26
CA PRO A 233 -27.77 4.37 -9.93
C PRO A 233 -28.12 2.88 -9.88
N GLU A 234 -28.50 2.28 -11.02
CA GLU A 234 -28.76 0.85 -11.18
C GLU A 234 -27.55 -0.04 -10.91
N ASP A 235 -26.34 0.49 -11.05
CA ASP A 235 -25.09 -0.25 -10.79
C ASP A 235 -24.70 -0.26 -9.31
N THR A 236 -25.42 0.42 -8.41
CA THR A 236 -25.01 0.67 -7.03
C THR A 236 -24.68 -0.61 -6.28
N ASP A 237 -25.56 -1.60 -6.28
CA ASP A 237 -25.36 -2.83 -5.53
C ASP A 237 -24.14 -3.60 -6.06
N ARG A 238 -24.04 -3.76 -7.39
CA ARG A 238 -22.91 -4.43 -8.04
C ARG A 238 -21.57 -3.75 -7.74
N VAL A 239 -21.54 -2.42 -7.78
CA VAL A 239 -20.34 -1.64 -7.48
C VAL A 239 -19.93 -1.83 -6.02
N MET A 240 -20.89 -1.74 -5.08
CA MET A 240 -20.58 -1.88 -3.66
C MET A 240 -20.15 -3.29 -3.28
N GLU A 241 -20.73 -4.31 -3.92
CA GLU A 241 -20.26 -5.71 -3.79
C GLU A 241 -18.84 -5.87 -4.31
N ASN A 242 -18.54 -5.37 -5.52
CA ASN A 242 -17.20 -5.43 -6.08
C ASN A 242 -16.15 -4.71 -5.20
N LEU A 243 -16.47 -3.51 -4.72
CA LEU A 243 -15.56 -2.73 -3.89
C LEU A 243 -15.22 -3.38 -2.54
N ALA A 244 -16.12 -4.23 -2.01
CA ALA A 244 -15.88 -4.94 -0.76
C ALA A 244 -14.67 -5.90 -0.83
N TYR A 245 -14.32 -6.41 -2.02
CA TYR A 245 -13.13 -7.26 -2.25
C TYR A 245 -11.80 -6.49 -2.11
N PHE A 246 -11.85 -5.16 -2.23
CA PHE A 246 -10.67 -4.29 -2.25
C PHE A 246 -10.61 -3.33 -1.06
N ASP A 247 -11.64 -3.34 -0.20
CA ASP A 247 -11.63 -2.57 1.02
C ASP A 247 -10.58 -3.14 1.99
N VAL A 248 -9.51 -2.38 2.24
CA VAL A 248 -8.42 -2.82 3.13
C VAL A 248 -8.92 -3.13 4.54
N LYS A 249 -10.06 -2.56 4.95
CA LYS A 249 -10.74 -2.91 6.20
C LYS A 249 -11.14 -4.39 6.24
N ASN A 250 -11.49 -4.99 5.09
CA ASN A 250 -11.81 -6.42 5.00
C ASN A 250 -10.53 -7.26 4.84
N LEU A 251 -9.46 -6.71 4.24
CA LEU A 251 -8.22 -7.42 3.97
C LEU A 251 -7.27 -7.45 5.18
N VAL A 252 -7.41 -6.52 6.10
CA VAL A 252 -6.53 -6.41 7.28
C VAL A 252 -6.59 -7.62 8.22
N SER A 253 -7.66 -8.41 8.17
CA SER A 253 -7.80 -9.66 8.93
C SER A 253 -6.84 -10.77 8.45
N PHE A 254 -6.30 -10.66 7.23
CA PHE A 254 -5.27 -11.57 6.72
C PHE A 254 -3.84 -11.16 7.12
N LEU A 255 -3.68 -9.99 7.73
CA LEU A 255 -2.39 -9.48 8.18
C LEU A 255 -1.94 -10.21 9.46
N GLN A 256 -0.86 -10.98 9.37
CA GLN A 256 -0.36 -11.82 10.46
C GLN A 256 0.97 -11.34 11.06
N VAL A 257 1.59 -10.32 10.46
CA VAL A 257 2.87 -9.78 10.92
C VAL A 257 2.68 -8.60 11.86
N PRO A 258 3.61 -8.37 12.82
CA PRO A 258 3.57 -7.18 13.66
C PRO A 258 3.38 -5.91 12.83
N THR A 259 2.48 -5.02 13.27
CA THR A 259 2.12 -3.86 12.46
C THR A 259 2.02 -2.59 13.30
N ASP A 260 2.71 -1.55 12.84
CA ASP A 260 2.64 -0.22 13.43
C ASP A 260 1.75 0.68 12.57
N PHE A 261 0.64 1.11 13.17
CA PHE A 261 -0.30 2.05 12.57
C PHE A 261 0.00 3.48 13.02
N CYS A 262 -0.25 4.44 12.14
CA CYS A 262 -0.21 5.86 12.47
C CYS A 262 -1.44 6.57 11.89
N LEU A 263 -2.10 7.39 12.69
CA LEU A 263 -3.19 8.27 12.24
C LEU A 263 -3.05 9.69 12.78
N GLY A 264 -3.55 10.66 12.02
CA GLY A 264 -3.66 12.05 12.41
C GLY A 264 -5.12 12.41 12.71
N LEU A 265 -5.38 13.07 13.84
CA LEU A 265 -6.74 13.46 14.21
C LEU A 265 -7.30 14.62 13.36
N ALA A 266 -6.42 15.38 12.70
CA ALA A 266 -6.81 16.46 11.78
C ALA A 266 -6.77 16.03 10.30
N ASP A 267 -6.65 14.72 10.02
CA ASP A 267 -6.65 14.19 8.65
C ASP A 267 -8.07 14.23 8.05
N ASP A 268 -8.24 15.03 7.00
CA ASP A 268 -9.50 15.23 6.27
C ASP A 268 -9.61 14.37 4.99
N ILE A 269 -8.53 13.66 4.63
CA ILE A 269 -8.46 12.76 3.48
C ILE A 269 -8.63 11.29 3.91
N CYS A 270 -7.77 10.84 4.83
CA CYS A 270 -7.87 9.52 5.44
C CYS A 270 -8.41 9.66 6.86
N LEU A 271 -9.73 9.88 6.96
CA LEU A 271 -10.40 10.22 8.22
C LEU A 271 -9.95 9.30 9.38
N PRO A 272 -9.68 9.85 10.57
CA PRO A 272 -9.16 9.10 11.72
C PRO A 272 -9.97 7.84 12.04
N GLN A 273 -11.31 7.91 12.01
CA GLN A 273 -12.18 6.77 12.27
C GLN A 273 -12.05 5.65 11.22
N PHE A 274 -11.66 5.96 9.99
CA PHE A 274 -11.44 4.95 8.96
C PHE A 274 -10.12 4.20 9.19
N VAL A 275 -9.05 4.94 9.50
CA VAL A 275 -7.75 4.34 9.84
C VAL A 275 -7.84 3.58 11.15
N TYR A 276 -8.58 4.09 12.14
CA TYR A 276 -8.79 3.40 13.41
C TYR A 276 -9.60 2.10 13.23
N SER A 277 -10.55 2.07 12.28
CA SER A 277 -11.27 0.84 11.92
C SER A 277 -10.33 -0.24 11.38
N LEU A 278 -9.28 0.12 10.61
CA LEU A 278 -8.26 -0.84 10.21
C LEU A 278 -7.51 -1.40 11.41
N TYR A 279 -7.02 -0.51 12.28
CA TYR A 279 -6.33 -0.92 13.51
C TYR A 279 -7.21 -1.84 14.36
N HIS A 280 -8.47 -1.49 14.54
CA HIS A 280 -9.41 -2.29 15.33
C HIS A 280 -9.56 -3.72 14.79
N HIS A 281 -9.72 -3.87 13.48
CA HIS A 281 -9.96 -5.17 12.82
C HIS A 281 -8.68 -5.99 12.55
N ALA A 282 -7.50 -5.41 12.65
CA ALA A 282 -6.26 -6.16 12.53
C ALA A 282 -6.14 -7.18 13.68
N VAL A 283 -5.77 -8.42 13.35
CA VAL A 283 -5.68 -9.54 14.31
C VAL A 283 -4.25 -9.85 14.74
N CYS A 284 -3.25 -9.24 14.09
CA CYS A 284 -1.84 -9.38 14.40
C CYS A 284 -1.44 -8.60 15.67
N GLU A 285 -0.21 -8.80 16.13
CA GLU A 285 0.45 -7.89 17.07
C GLU A 285 0.48 -6.49 16.44
N LYS A 286 0.03 -5.48 17.18
CA LYS A 286 -0.16 -4.15 16.61
C LYS A 286 0.04 -3.03 17.61
N THR A 287 0.55 -1.90 17.12
CA THR A 287 0.57 -0.62 17.84
C THR A 287 -0.13 0.46 17.02
N ILE A 288 -0.59 1.51 17.67
CA ILE A 288 -1.12 2.69 16.99
C ILE A 288 -0.54 3.96 17.58
N MET A 289 -0.04 4.85 16.72
CA MET A 289 0.32 6.21 17.10
C MET A 289 -0.79 7.16 16.64
N ILE A 290 -1.47 7.75 17.61
CA ILE A 290 -2.51 8.76 17.38
C ILE A 290 -1.89 10.14 17.56
N LEU A 291 -1.94 10.96 16.53
CA LEU A 291 -1.25 12.25 16.46
C LEU A 291 -2.26 13.40 16.50
N PRO A 292 -2.35 14.13 17.61
CA PRO A 292 -3.15 15.33 17.71
C PRO A 292 -2.73 16.38 16.66
N PHE A 293 -3.69 17.09 16.08
CA PHE A 293 -3.47 18.22 15.17
C PHE A 293 -2.69 17.91 13.88
N THR A 294 -2.48 16.64 13.56
CA THR A 294 -1.71 16.22 12.38
C THR A 294 -2.64 16.00 11.19
N PRO A 295 -2.49 16.79 10.10
CA PRO A 295 -3.21 16.59 8.86
C PRO A 295 -2.56 15.53 7.97
N HIS A 296 -3.20 15.16 6.85
CA HIS A 296 -2.78 14.10 5.94
C HIS A 296 -1.35 14.23 5.38
N TYR A 297 -0.88 15.45 5.13
CA TYR A 297 0.38 15.68 4.41
C TYR A 297 1.63 15.78 5.29
N SER A 298 1.51 15.53 6.58
CA SER A 298 2.63 15.61 7.52
C SER A 298 2.99 14.24 8.03
N ILE A 299 3.99 13.56 7.41
CA ILE A 299 4.57 12.36 8.05
C ILE A 299 5.23 12.82 9.35
N PRO A 300 4.75 12.38 10.51
CA PRO A 300 5.27 12.84 11.78
C PRO A 300 6.70 12.35 11.96
N THR A 301 7.60 13.28 12.26
CA THR A 301 8.99 12.96 12.55
C THR A 301 9.12 11.90 13.63
N THR A 302 8.28 11.95 14.67
CA THR A 302 8.27 10.96 15.76
C THR A 302 7.98 9.53 15.30
N PHE A 303 7.04 9.33 14.36
CA PHE A 303 6.79 8.00 13.80
C PHE A 303 7.94 7.56 12.90
N ARG A 304 8.40 8.45 12.01
CA ARG A 304 9.52 8.21 11.12
C ARG A 304 10.79 7.85 11.90
N ASP A 305 11.17 8.66 12.88
CA ASP A 305 12.42 8.50 13.61
C ASP A 305 12.40 7.19 14.43
N ARG A 306 11.25 6.81 15.03
CA ARG A 306 11.08 5.50 15.67
C ARG A 306 11.28 4.37 14.65
N THR A 307 10.64 4.45 13.50
CA THR A 307 10.74 3.42 12.46
C THR A 307 12.17 3.30 11.93
N TYR A 308 12.87 4.41 11.72
CA TYR A 308 14.25 4.40 11.26
C TYR A 308 15.20 3.81 12.30
N PHE A 309 14.99 4.09 13.58
CA PHE A 309 15.72 3.43 14.65
C PHE A 309 15.51 1.89 14.64
N GLU A 310 14.29 1.43 14.35
CA GLU A 310 14.03 0.00 14.19
C GLU A 310 14.72 -0.57 12.94
N PHE A 311 14.84 0.19 11.84
CA PHE A 311 15.60 -0.23 10.66
C PHE A 311 17.09 -0.40 10.97
N GLU A 312 17.69 0.49 11.75
CA GLU A 312 19.09 0.37 12.21
C GLU A 312 19.33 -0.89 13.05
N ALA A 313 18.30 -1.40 13.71
CA ALA A 313 18.36 -2.57 14.58
C ALA A 313 18.06 -3.90 13.86
N MET A 314 17.61 -3.86 12.60
CA MET A 314 17.31 -5.04 11.80
C MET A 314 18.58 -5.74 11.32
#